data_bff9eedd328217834b1258373708f51b
#
_entry.id   bff9eedd328217834b1258373708f51b
#
_cell.length_a   1.000
_cell.length_b   1.000
_cell.length_c   1.000
_cell.angle_alpha   90.00
_cell.angle_beta   90.00
_cell.angle_gamma   90.00
#
_symmetry.space_group_name_H-M   'P 1'
#
loop_
_entity.id
_entity.type
_entity.pdbx_description
1 polymer ?
#
loop_
_entity_poly.entity_id
_entity_poly.type
_entity_poly.pdbx_seq_one_letter_code
_entity_poly.pdbx_strand_id
1 'polypeptide(L)'
;MIWRDKEVLHLVLMKDPFVRIANGIKLIEYRDKTDYWNRRLFGKDIRYIFFQYAYHKNPTHMVVECTKVELKDRWELHLGKIIHLENNHLMEDIKI
;
A
#
# COMPACT_ATOMS: atom_id res chain seq x y z
N MET A 1 17.73 -3.61 5.98
CA MET A 1 17.42 -3.55 4.53
C MET A 1 17.31 -2.09 4.11
N ILE A 2 17.89 -1.76 2.98
CA ILE A 2 17.78 -0.42 2.42
C ILE A 2 16.73 -0.46 1.32
N TRP A 3 15.67 0.31 1.51
CA TRP A 3 14.62 0.45 0.51
C TRP A 3 15.02 1.51 -0.50
N ARG A 4 14.95 1.19 -1.78
CA ARG A 4 15.23 2.14 -2.85
C ARG A 4 13.92 2.81 -3.27
N ASP A 5 13.94 4.09 -3.54
CA ASP A 5 12.75 4.85 -3.90
C ASP A 5 12.01 4.27 -5.10
N LYS A 6 12.75 3.70 -6.05
CA LYS A 6 12.15 3.09 -7.25
C LYS A 6 11.50 1.74 -7.00
N GLU A 7 11.71 1.13 -5.85
CA GLU A 7 11.16 -0.19 -5.49
C GLU A 7 9.99 -0.11 -4.53
N VAL A 8 9.91 0.96 -3.77
CA VAL A 8 8.91 1.11 -2.71
C VAL A 8 8.04 2.31 -2.98
N LEU A 9 6.74 2.08 -3.03
CA LEU A 9 5.74 3.14 -3.13
C LEU A 9 5.17 3.40 -1.74
N HIS A 10 5.12 4.66 -1.33
CA HIS A 10 4.56 5.05 -0.03
C HIS A 10 3.14 5.56 -0.23
N LEU A 11 2.17 4.92 0.42
CA LEU A 11 0.75 5.32 0.35
C LEU A 11 0.18 5.49 1.74
N VAL A 12 -0.59 6.58 1.91
CA VAL A 12 -1.32 6.83 3.15
C VAL A 12 -2.77 6.42 2.93
N LEU A 13 -3.32 5.66 3.85
CA LEU A 13 -4.70 5.17 3.77
C LEU A 13 -5.49 5.59 4.98
N MET A 14 -6.81 5.75 4.79
CA MET A 14 -7.75 5.84 5.89
C MET A 14 -7.93 4.45 6.52
N LYS A 15 -8.67 4.39 7.62
CA LYS A 15 -8.82 3.18 8.42
C LYS A 15 -9.39 2.00 7.61
N ASP A 16 -10.49 2.21 6.92
CA ASP A 16 -11.22 1.13 6.29
C ASP A 16 -10.40 0.38 5.25
N PRO A 17 -9.82 1.05 4.24
CA PRO A 17 -8.99 0.34 3.27
C PRO A 17 -7.74 -0.28 3.91
N PHE A 18 -7.14 0.38 4.89
CA PHE A 18 -5.95 -0.17 5.56
C PHE A 18 -6.29 -1.49 6.26
N VAL A 19 -7.36 -1.51 7.05
CA VAL A 19 -7.79 -2.70 7.78
C VAL A 19 -8.14 -3.84 6.82
N ARG A 20 -8.80 -3.55 5.72
CA ARG A 20 -9.18 -4.56 4.74
C ARG A 20 -7.98 -5.21 4.07
N ILE A 21 -6.95 -4.42 3.76
CA ILE A 21 -5.70 -4.96 3.22
C ILE A 21 -5.00 -5.81 4.29
N ALA A 22 -4.89 -5.29 5.50
CA ALA A 22 -4.20 -5.98 6.60
C ALA A 22 -4.86 -7.32 6.94
N ASN A 23 -6.18 -7.41 6.81
CA ASN A 23 -6.92 -8.64 7.07
C ASN A 23 -7.03 -9.56 5.85
N GLY A 24 -6.40 -9.22 4.74
CA GLY A 24 -6.39 -10.06 3.54
C GLY A 24 -7.69 -10.03 2.75
N ILE A 25 -8.58 -9.10 3.01
CA ILE A 25 -9.87 -8.99 2.32
C ILE A 25 -9.72 -8.21 1.01
N LYS A 26 -8.90 -7.15 1.02
CA LYS A 26 -8.67 -6.33 -0.16
C LYS A 26 -7.32 -6.68 -0.77
N LEU A 27 -7.33 -7.12 -2.02
CA LEU A 27 -6.12 -7.60 -2.71
C LEU A 27 -5.65 -6.68 -3.83
N ILE A 28 -6.37 -5.61 -4.11
CA ILE A 28 -6.00 -4.61 -5.11
C ILE A 28 -6.27 -3.23 -4.54
N GLU A 29 -5.25 -2.36 -4.63
CA GLU A 29 -5.40 -0.95 -4.31
C GLU A 29 -5.53 -0.17 -5.61
N TYR A 30 -6.47 0.78 -5.66
CA TYR A 30 -6.76 1.55 -6.86
C TYR A 30 -6.33 3.00 -6.69
N ARG A 31 -5.84 3.59 -7.79
CA ARG A 31 -5.53 5.02 -7.85
C ARG A 31 -6.02 5.58 -9.18
N ASP A 32 -6.54 6.79 -9.14
CA ASP A 32 -7.10 7.43 -10.34
C ASP A 32 -6.03 7.70 -11.38
N LYS A 33 -6.43 7.70 -12.62
CA LYS A 33 -5.57 7.96 -13.75
C LYS A 33 -5.37 9.46 -13.90
N THR A 34 -4.52 10.02 -13.05
CA THR A 34 -4.20 11.44 -13.01
C THR A 34 -2.74 11.66 -13.34
N ASP A 35 -2.35 12.90 -13.66
CA ASP A 35 -0.95 13.24 -13.90
C ASP A 35 -0.09 12.90 -12.69
N TYR A 36 -0.61 13.15 -11.49
CA TYR A 36 0.10 12.84 -10.25
C TYR A 36 0.47 11.36 -10.15
N TRP A 37 -0.52 10.47 -10.35
CA TRP A 37 -0.28 9.04 -10.26
C TRP A 37 0.45 8.48 -11.47
N ASN A 38 0.20 9.04 -12.66
CA ASN A 38 0.92 8.64 -13.85
C ASN A 38 2.44 8.85 -13.69
N ARG A 39 2.86 9.98 -13.14
CA ARG A 39 4.28 10.25 -12.89
C ARG A 39 4.89 9.29 -11.89
N ARG A 40 4.11 8.85 -10.91
CA ARG A 40 4.59 7.96 -9.86
C ARG A 40 4.64 6.50 -10.27
N LEU A 41 3.85 6.12 -11.26
CA LEU A 41 3.64 4.70 -11.58
C LEU A 41 4.13 4.29 -12.97
N PHE A 42 4.10 5.18 -13.97
CA PHE A 42 4.59 4.84 -15.30
C PHE A 42 6.08 4.52 -15.28
N GLY A 43 6.43 3.34 -15.82
CA GLY A 43 7.82 2.95 -15.97
C GLY A 43 8.56 2.70 -14.68
N LYS A 44 7.84 2.58 -13.55
CA LYS A 44 8.44 2.31 -12.26
C LYS A 44 8.42 0.83 -11.95
N ASP A 45 9.49 0.33 -11.36
CA ASP A 45 9.59 -1.05 -10.89
C ASP A 45 9.18 -1.08 -9.42
N ILE A 46 7.87 -1.04 -9.18
CA ILE A 46 7.31 -1.05 -7.83
C ILE A 46 7.20 -2.50 -7.38
N ARG A 47 7.92 -2.87 -6.34
CA ARG A 47 7.93 -4.22 -5.79
C ARG A 47 7.29 -4.31 -4.43
N TYR A 48 7.27 -3.21 -3.69
CA TYR A 48 6.71 -3.13 -2.35
C TYR A 48 5.94 -1.86 -2.18
N ILE A 49 4.92 -1.91 -1.34
CA ILE A 49 4.15 -0.72 -0.97
C ILE A 49 4.22 -0.60 0.54
N PHE A 50 4.62 0.58 0.99
CA PHE A 50 4.58 0.94 2.40
C PHE A 50 3.25 1.67 2.63
N PHE A 51 2.31 0.98 3.28
CA PHE A 51 1.03 1.57 3.65
C PHE A 51 1.10 2.15 5.05
N GLN A 52 0.72 3.40 5.18
CA GLN A 52 0.66 4.12 6.44
C GLN A 52 -0.79 4.46 6.77
N TYR A 53 -1.21 4.16 7.99
CA TYR A 53 -2.53 4.54 8.43
C TYR A 53 -2.52 5.99 8.91
N ALA A 54 -3.13 6.89 8.12
CA ALA A 54 -3.27 8.30 8.42
C ALA A 54 -1.92 8.97 8.78
N TYR A 55 -1.98 10.10 9.49
CA TYR A 55 -0.80 10.91 9.81
C TYR A 55 -0.53 10.98 11.31
N HIS A 56 -0.78 9.88 12.01
CA HIS A 56 -0.51 9.79 13.44
C HIS A 56 0.98 9.79 13.74
N LYS A 57 1.33 10.20 14.94
CA LYS A 57 2.66 9.93 15.47
C LYS A 57 2.77 8.41 15.70
N ASN A 58 3.86 7.81 15.26
CA ASN A 58 4.04 6.35 15.27
C ASN A 58 2.84 5.63 14.65
N PRO A 59 2.54 5.87 13.36
CA PRO A 59 1.35 5.28 12.75
C PRO A 59 1.46 3.77 12.61
N THR A 60 0.30 3.11 12.67
CA THR A 60 0.20 1.74 12.21
C THR A 60 0.60 1.71 10.74
N HIS A 61 1.48 0.79 10.37
CA HIS A 61 1.96 0.71 9.00
C HIS A 61 2.27 -0.74 8.62
N MET A 62 2.34 -1.00 7.33
CA MET A 62 2.72 -2.31 6.84
C MET A 62 3.46 -2.20 5.51
N VAL A 63 4.29 -3.18 5.24
CA VAL A 63 4.95 -3.36 3.95
C VAL A 63 4.32 -4.55 3.27
N VAL A 64 3.82 -4.37 2.06
CA VAL A 64 3.13 -5.41 1.29
C VAL A 64 3.81 -5.57 -0.05
N GLU A 65 3.96 -6.81 -0.50
CA GLU A 65 4.45 -7.07 -1.86
C GLU A 65 3.48 -6.50 -2.89
N CYS A 66 4.04 -5.86 -3.91
CA CYS A 66 3.29 -5.45 -5.08
C CYS A 66 3.68 -6.41 -6.21
N THR A 67 2.76 -7.28 -6.59
CA THR A 67 3.05 -8.30 -7.58
C THR A 67 2.88 -7.82 -9.01
N LYS A 68 2.09 -6.77 -9.21
CA LYS A 68 1.77 -6.26 -10.53
C LYS A 68 1.21 -4.86 -10.43
N VAL A 69 1.58 -4.00 -11.36
CA VAL A 69 1.00 -2.67 -11.53
C VAL A 69 0.40 -2.61 -12.92
N GLU A 70 -0.90 -2.35 -13.01
CA GLU A 70 -1.60 -2.27 -14.29
C GLU A 70 -2.34 -0.95 -14.42
N LEU A 71 -2.34 -0.40 -15.62
CA LEU A 71 -3.18 0.75 -15.95
C LEU A 71 -4.33 0.27 -16.83
N LYS A 72 -5.53 0.38 -16.31
CA LYS A 72 -6.78 0.11 -17.02
C LYS A 72 -7.59 1.40 -17.05
N ASP A 73 -8.86 1.37 -16.62
CA ASP A 73 -9.61 2.61 -16.42
C ASP A 73 -9.00 3.46 -15.32
N ARG A 74 -8.34 2.81 -14.40
CA ARG A 74 -7.55 3.40 -13.32
C ARG A 74 -6.35 2.51 -13.04
N TRP A 75 -5.42 3.00 -12.24
CA TRP A 75 -4.28 2.21 -11.82
C TRP A 75 -4.72 1.11 -10.85
N GLU A 76 -4.19 -0.09 -11.05
CA GLU A 76 -4.39 -1.23 -10.18
C GLU A 76 -3.05 -1.67 -9.62
N LEU A 77 -2.94 -1.68 -8.30
CA LEU A 77 -1.76 -2.14 -7.59
C LEU A 77 -2.13 -3.49 -6.96
N HIS A 78 -1.63 -4.57 -7.54
CA HIS A 78 -1.95 -5.91 -7.09
C HIS A 78 -1.08 -6.30 -5.91
N LEU A 79 -1.71 -6.71 -4.82
CA LEU A 79 -1.07 -6.93 -3.54
C LEU A 79 -0.81 -8.41 -3.30
N GLY A 80 0.40 -8.71 -2.85
CA GLY A 80 0.77 -10.05 -2.46
C GLY A 80 0.86 -10.19 -0.95
N LYS A 81 1.97 -10.78 -0.50
CA LYS A 81 2.18 -11.09 0.91
C LYS A 81 2.46 -9.83 1.73
N ILE A 82 1.92 -9.77 2.94
CA ILE A 82 2.30 -8.77 3.92
C ILE A 82 3.65 -9.19 4.50
N ILE A 83 4.66 -8.36 4.30
CA ILE A 83 6.04 -8.66 4.74
C ILE A 83 6.27 -8.22 6.18
N HIS A 84 5.65 -7.07 6.54
CA HIS A 84 5.84 -6.47 7.86
C HIS A 84 4.57 -5.70 8.23
N LEU A 85 4.17 -5.80 9.48
CA LEU A 85 3.05 -5.03 10.02
C LEU A 85 3.39 -4.58 11.42
N GLU A 86 3.32 -3.28 11.66
CA GLU A 86 3.45 -2.71 12.99
C GLU A 86 2.15 -2.02 13.34
N ASN A 87 1.43 -2.56 14.32
CA ASN A 87 0.11 -2.12 14.66
C ASN A 87 0.10 -1.34 15.97
N ASN A 88 0.03 -0.01 15.86
CA ASN A 88 0.05 0.89 17.03
C ASN A 88 -1.33 1.48 17.37
N HIS A 89 -2.28 1.46 16.43
CA HIS A 89 -3.55 2.16 16.59
C HIS A 89 -4.79 1.34 16.25
N LEU A 90 -4.63 0.15 15.67
CA LEU A 90 -5.75 -0.63 15.15
C LEU A 90 -5.79 -2.04 15.77
N MET A 91 -5.47 -2.13 17.06
CA MET A 91 -5.32 -3.42 17.76
C MET A 91 -6.57 -4.29 17.69
N GLU A 92 -7.75 -3.70 17.69
CA GLU A 92 -9.00 -4.45 17.68
C GLU A 92 -9.52 -4.72 16.27
N ASP A 93 -9.03 -3.98 15.28
CA ASP A 93 -9.55 -4.03 13.92
C ASP A 93 -8.81 -5.03 13.04
N ILE A 94 -7.53 -5.24 13.29
CA ILE A 94 -6.69 -6.14 12.51
C ILE A 94 -6.63 -7.50 13.22
N LYS A 95 -7.04 -8.56 12.52
CA LYS A 95 -7.27 -9.88 13.10
C LYS A 95 -6.23 -10.94 12.77
N ILE A 96 -5.07 -10.53 12.31
CA ILE A 96 -3.99 -11.48 12.00
C ILE A 96 -2.98 -11.61 13.12
#